data_d24c9e9560dfc6384b9c552cad09d87a
#
_entry.id   d24c9e9560dfc6384b9c552cad09d87a
#
_cell.length_a   1.000
_cell.length_b   1.000
_cell.length_c   1.000
_cell.angle_alpha   90.00
_cell.angle_beta   90.00
_cell.angle_gamma   90.00
#
_symmetry.space_group_name_H-M   'P 1'
#
loop_
_entity.id
_entity.type
_entity.pdbx_description
1 polymer ?
#
loop_
_entity_poly.entity_id
_entity_poly.type
_entity_poly.pdbx_seq_one_letter_code
_entity_poly.pdbx_strand_id
1 'polypeptide(L)'
;IGLEVHVELATKTKIFCGCSTEFGGAPNTHTCPVCTGMPGSLPVLNRQVVEFALKAGLAANCKIHQMCKFDRKNYFYPDNPQNYQISQLYAPICRNGYVEIETESGSKKVGIHEIHMEEDAGKLIHDEWEDCSLVDYNRSGVPLIEIVSEPDMRSAEEVIAYLEKLRMIIQYLGASDC
;
A
#
# COMPACT_ATOMS: atom_id res chain seq x y z
N ILE A 1 8.63 12.52 14.84
CA ILE A 1 8.76 11.36 13.95
C ILE A 1 7.44 11.22 13.22
N GLY A 2 7.47 11.11 11.91
CA GLY A 2 6.38 10.70 11.04
C GLY A 2 6.73 9.36 10.40
N LEU A 3 5.70 8.60 10.01
CA LEU A 3 5.84 7.31 9.34
C LEU A 3 4.97 7.26 8.09
N GLU A 4 5.47 6.57 7.10
CA GLU A 4 4.74 6.09 5.93
C GLU A 4 4.66 4.56 6.05
N VAL A 5 3.45 4.03 6.17
CA VAL A 5 3.22 2.61 6.43
C VAL A 5 2.46 2.00 5.27
N HIS A 6 3.11 1.09 4.55
CA HIS A 6 2.47 0.31 3.51
C HIS A 6 1.76 -0.90 4.09
N VAL A 7 0.55 -1.13 3.62
CA VAL A 7 -0.26 -2.30 3.96
C VAL A 7 -0.65 -3.02 2.68
N GLU A 8 -0.15 -4.23 2.50
CA GLU A 8 -0.57 -5.11 1.43
C GLU A 8 -1.99 -5.64 1.71
N LEU A 9 -2.91 -5.45 0.77
CA LEU A 9 -4.30 -5.77 0.96
C LEU A 9 -4.64 -7.21 0.57
N ALA A 10 -5.39 -7.90 1.42
CA ALA A 10 -5.82 -9.30 1.24
C ALA A 10 -6.93 -9.44 0.19
N THR A 11 -6.67 -9.00 -1.04
CA THR A 11 -7.56 -9.21 -2.18
C THR A 11 -7.19 -10.48 -2.94
N LYS A 12 -8.12 -11.06 -3.69
CA LYS A 12 -7.86 -12.23 -4.54
C LYS A 12 -7.14 -11.88 -5.83
N THR A 13 -7.28 -10.65 -6.27
CA THR A 13 -6.70 -10.15 -7.52
C THR A 13 -6.00 -8.82 -7.30
N LYS A 14 -5.07 -8.51 -8.20
CA LYS A 14 -4.31 -7.26 -8.20
C LYS A 14 -5.21 -6.03 -8.32
N ILE A 15 -4.64 -4.84 -8.04
CA ILE A 15 -5.41 -3.59 -8.00
C ILE A 15 -6.02 -3.21 -9.35
N PHE A 16 -5.33 -3.49 -10.46
CA PHE A 16 -5.74 -3.03 -11.80
C PHE A 16 -5.94 -4.14 -12.82
N CYS A 17 -5.83 -5.41 -12.43
CA CYS A 17 -6.04 -6.57 -13.32
C CYS A 17 -6.54 -7.79 -12.55
N GLY A 18 -6.85 -8.86 -13.28
CA GLY A 18 -7.37 -10.11 -12.72
C GLY A 18 -6.30 -11.13 -12.28
N CYS A 19 -5.00 -10.79 -12.30
CA CYS A 19 -3.96 -11.71 -11.84
C CYS A 19 -4.06 -11.97 -10.35
N SER A 20 -3.68 -13.21 -9.94
CA SER A 20 -3.68 -13.62 -8.54
C SER A 20 -2.70 -12.80 -7.71
N THR A 21 -3.06 -12.56 -6.44
CA THR A 21 -2.19 -12.00 -5.40
C THR A 21 -1.59 -13.07 -4.51
N GLU A 22 -1.83 -14.36 -4.81
CA GLU A 22 -1.36 -15.48 -4.01
C GLU A 22 0.17 -15.48 -3.91
N PHE A 23 0.67 -15.56 -2.67
CA PHE A 23 2.10 -15.62 -2.38
C PHE A 23 2.67 -17.01 -2.70
N GLY A 24 3.95 -17.07 -3.12
CA GLY A 24 4.69 -18.32 -3.31
C GLY A 24 4.48 -19.01 -4.66
N GLY A 25 3.83 -18.38 -5.63
CA GLY A 25 3.76 -18.86 -7.01
C GLY A 25 5.14 -18.88 -7.67
N ALA A 26 5.32 -19.72 -8.71
CA ALA A 26 6.56 -19.71 -9.50
C ALA A 26 6.78 -18.32 -10.11
N PRO A 27 8.05 -17.84 -10.24
CA PRO A 27 8.35 -16.51 -10.72
C PRO A 27 7.67 -16.17 -12.05
N ASN A 28 7.11 -14.97 -12.13
CA ASN A 28 6.44 -14.42 -13.33
C ASN A 28 5.24 -15.23 -13.85
N THR A 29 4.56 -16.00 -13.00
CA THR A 29 3.36 -16.77 -13.39
C THR A 29 2.06 -16.03 -13.10
N HIS A 30 2.06 -15.07 -12.17
CA HIS A 30 0.91 -14.23 -11.84
C HIS A 30 1.02 -12.87 -12.54
N THR A 31 1.19 -12.88 -13.85
CA THR A 31 1.41 -11.66 -14.66
C THR A 31 0.49 -11.61 -15.87
N CYS A 32 0.22 -10.41 -16.35
CA CYS A 32 -0.52 -10.16 -17.59
C CYS A 32 -0.05 -8.84 -18.23
N PRO A 33 -0.49 -8.51 -19.44
CA PRO A 33 -0.10 -7.26 -20.09
C PRO A 33 -0.34 -5.99 -19.27
N VAL A 34 -1.34 -5.98 -18.38
CA VAL A 34 -1.63 -4.80 -17.54
C VAL A 34 -0.57 -4.63 -16.46
N CYS A 35 -0.35 -5.63 -15.61
CA CYS A 35 0.60 -5.50 -14.50
C CYS A 35 2.07 -5.56 -14.94
N THR A 36 2.37 -5.91 -16.19
CA THR A 36 3.70 -5.80 -16.81
C THR A 36 3.86 -4.54 -17.68
N GLY A 37 2.86 -3.66 -17.71
CA GLY A 37 2.95 -2.36 -18.39
C GLY A 37 3.07 -2.43 -19.90
N MET A 38 2.50 -3.45 -20.54
CA MET A 38 2.56 -3.59 -21.99
C MET A 38 1.82 -2.47 -22.72
N PRO A 39 2.33 -1.99 -23.86
CA PRO A 39 1.67 -0.94 -24.64
C PRO A 39 0.23 -1.28 -25.00
N GLY A 40 -0.67 -0.32 -24.79
CA GLY A 40 -2.09 -0.45 -25.08
C GLY A 40 -2.94 -1.11 -24.01
N SER A 41 -2.35 -1.65 -22.93
CA SER A 41 -3.09 -2.15 -21.78
C SER A 41 -3.60 -1.00 -20.90
N LEU A 42 -4.81 -1.18 -20.35
CA LEU A 42 -5.44 -0.17 -19.48
C LEU A 42 -5.82 -0.78 -18.13
N PRO A 43 -5.64 -0.03 -17.02
CA PRO A 43 -6.00 -0.49 -15.69
C PRO A 43 -7.52 -0.49 -15.48
N VAL A 44 -8.03 -1.47 -14.70
CA VAL A 44 -9.41 -1.51 -14.22
C VAL A 44 -9.36 -1.69 -12.71
N LEU A 45 -9.83 -0.71 -11.97
CA LEU A 45 -9.75 -0.67 -10.51
C LEU A 45 -10.54 -1.80 -9.84
N ASN A 46 -9.88 -2.53 -8.95
CA ASN A 46 -10.49 -3.54 -8.12
C ASN A 46 -11.36 -2.88 -7.02
N ARG A 47 -12.66 -3.16 -7.03
CA ARG A 47 -13.62 -2.62 -6.07
C ARG A 47 -13.26 -2.95 -4.62
N GLN A 48 -12.75 -4.14 -4.33
CA GLN A 48 -12.42 -4.55 -2.96
C GLN A 48 -11.28 -3.72 -2.35
N VAL A 49 -10.35 -3.23 -3.17
CA VAL A 49 -9.30 -2.30 -2.72
C VAL A 49 -9.90 -1.00 -2.19
N VAL A 50 -10.87 -0.44 -2.92
CA VAL A 50 -11.61 0.75 -2.46
C VAL A 50 -12.34 0.48 -1.15
N GLU A 51 -13.02 -0.67 -1.05
CA GLU A 51 -13.74 -1.04 0.18
C GLU A 51 -12.81 -1.18 1.38
N PHE A 52 -11.62 -1.79 1.22
CA PHE A 52 -10.62 -1.88 2.28
C PHE A 52 -10.02 -0.52 2.65
N ALA A 53 -9.71 0.31 1.67
CA ALA A 53 -9.22 1.67 1.92
C ALA A 53 -10.24 2.52 2.69
N LEU A 54 -11.53 2.43 2.34
CA LEU A 54 -12.62 3.09 3.06
C LEU A 54 -12.74 2.60 4.51
N LYS A 55 -12.68 1.28 4.72
CA LYS A 55 -12.72 0.69 6.08
C LYS A 55 -11.54 1.16 6.92
N ALA A 56 -10.33 1.12 6.36
CA ALA A 56 -9.13 1.61 7.04
C ALA A 56 -9.25 3.11 7.39
N GLY A 57 -9.71 3.93 6.45
CA GLY A 57 -9.92 5.34 6.67
C GLY A 57 -10.94 5.64 7.76
N LEU A 58 -12.07 4.94 7.78
CA LEU A 58 -13.09 5.09 8.83
C LEU A 58 -12.56 4.67 10.20
N ALA A 59 -11.82 3.55 10.28
CA ALA A 59 -11.23 3.06 11.53
C ALA A 59 -10.12 3.99 12.06
N ALA A 60 -9.43 4.69 11.16
CA ALA A 60 -8.44 5.72 11.49
C ALA A 60 -9.05 7.13 11.65
N ASN A 61 -10.36 7.23 11.81
CA ASN A 61 -11.08 8.50 12.00
C ASN A 61 -10.83 9.54 10.88
N CYS A 62 -10.52 9.08 9.67
CA CYS A 62 -10.26 9.96 8.54
C CYS A 62 -11.52 10.54 7.94
N LYS A 63 -11.38 11.71 7.34
CA LYS A 63 -12.37 12.26 6.42
C LYS A 63 -12.25 11.55 5.06
N ILE A 64 -13.36 10.95 4.62
CA ILE A 64 -13.43 10.30 3.32
C ILE A 64 -13.73 11.33 2.23
N HIS A 65 -12.96 11.30 1.14
CA HIS A 65 -13.20 12.13 -0.01
C HIS A 65 -14.15 11.44 -1.00
N GLN A 66 -15.25 12.12 -1.34
CA GLN A 66 -16.23 11.61 -2.30
C GLN A 66 -15.71 11.63 -3.75
N MET A 67 -14.72 12.48 -4.03
CA MET A 67 -14.03 12.52 -5.30
C MET A 67 -12.54 12.36 -5.05
N CYS A 68 -11.98 11.29 -5.56
CA CYS A 68 -10.54 11.02 -5.55
C CYS A 68 -10.08 10.59 -6.94
N LYS A 69 -8.79 10.68 -7.20
CA LYS A 69 -8.21 10.28 -8.48
C LYS A 69 -6.86 9.62 -8.27
N PHE A 70 -6.45 8.84 -9.26
CA PHE A 70 -5.09 8.34 -9.37
C PHE A 70 -4.19 9.31 -10.13
N ASP A 71 -2.94 9.31 -9.72
CA ASP A 71 -1.84 10.05 -10.32
C ASP A 71 -0.73 9.07 -10.71
N ARG A 72 0.25 9.50 -11.50
CA ARG A 72 1.41 8.69 -11.87
C ARG A 72 2.64 9.20 -11.16
N LYS A 73 3.29 8.32 -10.38
CA LYS A 73 4.61 8.54 -9.79
C LYS A 73 5.65 7.95 -10.73
N ASN A 74 6.29 8.79 -11.52
CA ASN A 74 7.22 8.35 -12.57
C ASN A 74 8.61 8.08 -11.99
N TYR A 75 9.11 6.87 -12.20
CA TYR A 75 10.50 6.49 -11.89
C TYR A 75 10.90 5.27 -12.72
N PHE A 76 12.21 5.16 -13.00
CA PHE A 76 12.79 4.06 -13.77
C PHE A 76 13.57 3.14 -12.85
N TYR A 77 13.05 1.94 -12.67
CA TYR A 77 13.75 0.88 -11.93
C TYR A 77 13.28 -0.49 -12.46
N PRO A 78 14.13 -1.55 -12.43
CA PRO A 78 13.77 -2.86 -13.02
C PRO A 78 12.51 -3.49 -12.44
N ASP A 79 12.16 -3.22 -11.17
CA ASP A 79 10.97 -3.72 -10.52
C ASP A 79 9.67 -2.98 -10.92
N ASN A 80 9.81 -1.86 -11.64
CA ASN A 80 8.70 -1.04 -12.11
C ASN A 80 8.53 -1.16 -13.63
N PRO A 81 7.80 -2.19 -14.13
CA PRO A 81 7.80 -2.54 -15.56
C PRO A 81 7.20 -1.47 -16.46
N GLN A 82 6.31 -0.64 -15.94
CA GLN A 82 5.66 0.44 -16.69
C GLN A 82 6.38 1.79 -16.54
N ASN A 83 7.48 1.86 -15.76
CA ASN A 83 8.23 3.07 -15.47
C ASN A 83 7.45 4.17 -14.74
N TYR A 84 6.28 3.85 -14.21
CA TYR A 84 5.50 4.68 -13.28
C TYR A 84 4.70 3.78 -12.34
N GLN A 85 4.43 4.28 -11.16
CA GLN A 85 3.52 3.66 -10.20
C GLN A 85 2.21 4.45 -10.21
N ILE A 86 1.08 3.75 -10.28
CA ILE A 86 -0.23 4.37 -10.10
C ILE A 86 -0.48 4.50 -8.60
N SER A 87 -0.65 5.74 -8.15
CA SER A 87 -0.83 6.12 -6.75
C SER A 87 -1.81 7.29 -6.65
N GLN A 88 -1.94 7.93 -5.50
CA GLN A 88 -2.77 9.12 -5.31
C GLN A 88 -1.96 10.21 -4.61
N LEU A 89 -1.71 11.33 -5.26
CA LEU A 89 -0.96 12.46 -4.70
C LEU A 89 -1.88 13.63 -4.33
N TYR A 90 -2.67 14.10 -5.30
CA TYR A 90 -3.44 15.34 -5.12
C TYR A 90 -4.81 15.14 -4.50
N ALA A 91 -5.43 14.01 -4.73
CA ALA A 91 -6.78 13.69 -4.27
C ALA A 91 -6.85 12.26 -3.70
N PRO A 92 -6.19 11.98 -2.57
CA PRO A 92 -6.24 10.68 -1.91
C PRO A 92 -7.64 10.37 -1.38
N ILE A 93 -7.92 9.10 -1.16
CA ILE A 93 -9.25 8.66 -0.70
C ILE A 93 -9.60 9.14 0.71
N CYS A 94 -8.59 9.26 1.60
CA CYS A 94 -8.80 9.66 3.00
C CYS A 94 -7.78 10.71 3.44
N ARG A 95 -8.20 11.63 4.33
CA ARG A 95 -7.33 12.64 4.96
C ARG A 95 -7.75 12.97 6.38
N ASN A 96 -6.82 13.58 7.12
CA ASN A 96 -7.08 14.24 8.39
C ASN A 96 -7.72 13.31 9.43
N GLY A 97 -7.14 12.14 9.63
CA GLY A 97 -7.53 11.18 10.65
C GLY A 97 -6.64 11.22 11.88
N TYR A 98 -6.82 10.24 12.74
CA TYR A 98 -5.94 9.98 13.87
C TYR A 98 -6.09 8.56 14.39
N VAL A 99 -5.03 8.08 15.03
CA VAL A 99 -5.03 6.85 15.82
C VAL A 99 -4.65 7.21 17.26
N GLU A 100 -5.40 6.69 18.22
CA GLU A 100 -5.08 6.86 19.63
C GLU A 100 -4.21 5.71 20.13
N ILE A 101 -3.04 6.05 20.66
CA ILE A 101 -2.06 5.12 21.20
C ILE A 101 -1.97 5.24 22.71
N GLU A 102 -1.61 4.14 23.37
CA GLU A 102 -1.36 4.08 24.81
C GLU A 102 0.12 3.76 25.06
N THR A 103 0.76 4.54 25.91
CA THR A 103 2.14 4.33 26.34
C THR A 103 2.23 4.45 27.86
N GLU A 104 3.36 4.15 28.47
CA GLU A 104 3.58 4.37 29.91
C GLU A 104 3.38 5.83 30.31
N SER A 105 3.59 6.77 29.40
CA SER A 105 3.38 8.20 29.60
C SER A 105 1.92 8.67 29.45
N GLY A 106 1.01 7.77 29.05
CA GLY A 106 -0.42 8.04 28.88
C GLY A 106 -0.91 7.89 27.46
N SER A 107 -2.16 8.28 27.23
CA SER A 107 -2.82 8.24 25.92
C SER A 107 -2.43 9.44 25.05
N LYS A 108 -2.24 9.20 23.75
CA LYS A 108 -1.89 10.22 22.79
C LYS A 108 -2.56 9.96 21.43
N LYS A 109 -3.04 11.00 20.80
CA LYS A 109 -3.49 10.96 19.40
C LYS A 109 -2.33 11.23 18.48
N VAL A 110 -2.10 10.31 17.53
CA VAL A 110 -1.19 10.48 16.41
C VAL A 110 -2.02 10.77 15.17
N GLY A 111 -1.80 11.91 14.56
CA GLY A 111 -2.53 12.33 13.35
C GLY A 111 -2.20 11.45 12.15
N ILE A 112 -3.20 11.23 11.31
CA ILE A 112 -3.06 10.64 9.98
C ILE A 112 -3.21 11.78 8.97
N HIS A 113 -2.15 12.05 8.22
CA HIS A 113 -2.18 13.05 7.17
C HIS A 113 -3.11 12.61 6.04
N GLU A 114 -2.85 11.40 5.52
CA GLU A 114 -3.66 10.79 4.48
C GLU A 114 -3.54 9.27 4.45
N ILE A 115 -4.51 8.63 3.80
CA ILE A 115 -4.43 7.25 3.34
C ILE A 115 -4.73 7.27 1.84
N HIS A 116 -3.88 6.65 1.05
CA HIS A 116 -4.07 6.54 -0.38
C HIS A 116 -3.87 5.11 -0.89
N MET A 117 -4.45 4.83 -2.05
CA MET A 117 -4.34 3.55 -2.71
C MET A 117 -3.20 3.60 -3.72
N GLU A 118 -2.44 2.50 -3.81
CA GLU A 118 -1.36 2.36 -4.78
C GLU A 118 -1.10 0.89 -5.14
N GLU A 119 -0.18 0.64 -6.05
CA GLU A 119 0.26 -0.68 -6.45
C GLU A 119 1.67 -0.98 -5.97
N ASP A 120 1.94 -2.25 -5.64
CA ASP A 120 3.29 -2.69 -5.30
C ASP A 120 4.14 -2.86 -6.56
N ALA A 121 5.46 -2.77 -6.39
CA ALA A 121 6.46 -3.05 -7.42
C ALA A 121 6.80 -4.53 -7.49
N GLY A 122 7.50 -4.95 -8.53
CA GLY A 122 8.07 -6.28 -8.65
C GLY A 122 9.14 -6.55 -7.60
N LYS A 123 9.65 -7.77 -7.57
CA LYS A 123 10.73 -8.19 -6.67
C LYS A 123 12.03 -8.33 -7.45
N LEU A 124 13.09 -7.71 -6.93
CA LEU A 124 14.46 -7.92 -7.43
C LEU A 124 15.17 -8.94 -6.55
N ILE A 125 15.88 -9.86 -7.19
CA ILE A 125 16.74 -10.84 -6.56
C ILE A 125 18.14 -10.62 -7.14
N HIS A 126 19.03 -10.07 -6.33
CA HIS A 126 20.43 -9.89 -6.70
C HIS A 126 21.16 -11.21 -6.53
N ASP A 127 21.77 -11.70 -7.62
CA ASP A 127 22.59 -12.91 -7.56
C ASP A 127 23.94 -12.58 -6.90
N GLU A 128 24.38 -13.41 -5.98
CA GLU A 128 25.67 -13.22 -5.29
C GLU A 128 26.86 -13.75 -6.09
N TRP A 129 26.62 -14.56 -7.11
CA TRP A 129 27.64 -15.27 -7.87
C TRP A 129 27.79 -14.74 -9.30
N GLU A 130 26.71 -14.20 -9.86
CA GLU A 130 26.67 -13.64 -11.20
C GLU A 130 26.37 -12.13 -11.13
N ASP A 131 26.99 -11.34 -11.98
CA ASP A 131 26.74 -9.90 -12.08
C ASP A 131 25.39 -9.67 -12.81
N CYS A 132 24.33 -10.17 -12.20
CA CYS A 132 22.97 -10.03 -12.70
C CYS A 132 21.92 -9.84 -11.58
N SER A 133 20.76 -9.36 -11.97
CA SER A 133 19.58 -9.28 -11.11
C SER A 133 18.41 -9.95 -11.82
N LEU A 134 17.78 -10.89 -11.13
CA LEU A 134 16.54 -11.51 -11.61
C LEU A 134 15.35 -10.66 -11.16
N VAL A 135 14.33 -10.60 -12.01
CA VAL A 135 13.11 -9.80 -11.73
C VAL A 135 11.90 -10.72 -11.72
N ASP A 136 11.15 -10.68 -10.62
CA ASP A 136 9.86 -11.35 -10.49
C ASP A 136 8.73 -10.34 -10.38
N TYR A 137 7.83 -10.32 -11.37
CA TYR A 137 6.69 -9.43 -11.41
C TYR A 137 5.41 -9.99 -10.78
N ASN A 138 5.47 -11.13 -10.08
CA ASN A 138 4.29 -11.66 -9.39
C ASN A 138 3.71 -10.66 -8.39
N ARG A 139 4.57 -9.90 -7.69
CA ARG A 139 4.15 -8.85 -6.76
C ARG A 139 3.73 -7.57 -7.44
N SER A 140 4.22 -7.28 -8.65
CA SER A 140 3.87 -6.04 -9.39
C SER A 140 2.37 -5.89 -9.56
N GLY A 141 1.80 -4.79 -9.04
CA GLY A 141 0.36 -4.53 -9.07
C GLY A 141 -0.44 -5.15 -7.92
N VAL A 142 0.20 -5.78 -6.93
CA VAL A 142 -0.46 -6.18 -5.68
C VAL A 142 -0.97 -4.92 -4.98
N PRO A 143 -2.23 -4.92 -4.49
CA PRO A 143 -2.82 -3.71 -3.94
C PRO A 143 -2.19 -3.31 -2.61
N LEU A 144 -1.83 -2.04 -2.49
CA LEU A 144 -1.38 -1.41 -1.27
C LEU A 144 -2.30 -0.26 -0.88
N ILE A 145 -2.39 0.02 0.42
CA ILE A 145 -2.67 1.34 0.93
C ILE A 145 -1.44 1.85 1.68
N GLU A 146 -1.12 3.12 1.49
CA GLU A 146 -0.11 3.81 2.27
C GLU A 146 -0.80 4.72 3.29
N ILE A 147 -0.42 4.56 4.57
CA ILE A 147 -0.91 5.34 5.70
C ILE A 147 0.20 6.30 6.10
N VAL A 148 0.02 7.57 5.82
CA VAL A 148 0.98 8.63 6.14
C VAL A 148 0.57 9.31 7.44
N SER A 149 1.41 9.21 8.48
CA SER A 149 1.15 9.88 9.75
C SER A 149 1.63 11.33 9.74
N GLU A 150 1.04 12.16 10.60
CA GLU A 150 1.63 13.44 10.98
C GLU A 150 2.90 13.20 11.84
N PRO A 151 3.86 14.15 11.88
CA PRO A 151 5.10 13.99 12.62
C PRO A 151 4.92 14.25 14.12
N ASP A 152 3.92 13.59 14.72
CA ASP A 152 3.50 13.82 16.12
C ASP A 152 4.29 13.00 17.13
N MET A 153 4.86 11.87 16.72
CA MET A 153 5.58 10.95 17.61
C MET A 153 6.95 11.52 18.03
N ARG A 154 7.34 11.27 19.27
CA ARG A 154 8.55 11.84 19.89
C ARG A 154 9.51 10.79 20.45
N SER A 155 9.10 9.52 20.53
CA SER A 155 9.92 8.42 21.04
C SER A 155 9.76 7.15 20.21
N ALA A 156 10.68 6.20 20.39
CA ALA A 156 10.58 4.86 19.80
C ALA A 156 9.38 4.08 20.36
N GLU A 157 9.08 4.26 21.65
CA GLU A 157 7.92 3.65 22.29
C GLU A 157 6.60 4.08 21.62
N GLU A 158 6.42 5.38 21.35
CA GLU A 158 5.25 5.89 20.63
C GLU A 158 5.16 5.33 19.20
N VAL A 159 6.29 5.15 18.51
CA VAL A 159 6.33 4.53 17.18
C VAL A 159 5.88 3.07 17.23
N ILE A 160 6.38 2.30 18.17
CA ILE A 160 6.00 0.89 18.34
C ILE A 160 4.51 0.79 18.67
N ALA A 161 4.02 1.57 19.64
CA ALA A 161 2.61 1.59 20.00
C ALA A 161 1.70 1.96 18.82
N TYR A 162 2.13 2.92 17.99
CA TYR A 162 1.41 3.30 16.78
C TYR A 162 1.34 2.17 15.75
N LEU A 163 2.47 1.52 15.45
CA LEU A 163 2.51 0.40 14.50
C LEU A 163 1.70 -0.80 14.98
N GLU A 164 1.80 -1.16 16.25
CA GLU A 164 1.00 -2.24 16.84
C GLU A 164 -0.50 -1.93 16.80
N LYS A 165 -0.88 -0.68 17.04
CA LYS A 165 -2.28 -0.24 16.95
C LYS A 165 -2.80 -0.29 15.52
N LEU A 166 -2.02 0.17 14.53
CA LEU A 166 -2.39 0.06 13.12
C LEU A 166 -2.54 -1.39 12.70
N ARG A 167 -1.57 -2.23 13.04
CA ARG A 167 -1.61 -3.66 12.75
C ARG A 167 -2.90 -4.30 13.28
N MET A 168 -3.22 -4.06 14.54
CA MET A 168 -4.43 -4.56 15.18
C MET A 168 -5.70 -4.11 14.43
N ILE A 169 -5.79 -2.83 14.04
CA ILE A 169 -6.93 -2.28 13.31
C ILE A 169 -7.06 -2.99 11.95
N ILE A 170 -5.98 -3.08 11.18
CA ILE A 170 -5.97 -3.66 9.84
C ILE A 170 -6.33 -5.14 9.86
N GLN A 171 -5.80 -5.90 10.82
CA GLN A 171 -6.15 -7.32 11.01
C GLN A 171 -7.62 -7.49 11.43
N TYR A 172 -8.12 -6.68 12.35
CA TYR A 172 -9.53 -6.72 12.78
C TYR A 172 -10.51 -6.43 11.63
N LEU A 173 -10.13 -5.55 10.70
CA LEU A 173 -10.91 -5.25 9.49
C LEU A 173 -10.87 -6.36 8.45
N GLY A 174 -9.99 -7.34 8.60
CA GLY A 174 -9.73 -8.37 7.59
C GLY A 174 -9.16 -7.79 6.29
N ALA A 175 -8.48 -6.65 6.36
CA ALA A 175 -7.93 -5.97 5.19
C ALA A 175 -6.54 -6.49 4.81
N SER A 176 -5.79 -7.02 5.77
CA SER A 176 -4.50 -7.68 5.61
C SER A 176 -4.27 -8.67 6.75
N ASP A 177 -3.37 -9.60 6.55
CA ASP A 177 -2.89 -10.53 7.59
C ASP A 177 -1.64 -9.98 8.34
N CYS A 178 -1.03 -8.88 7.83
CA CYS A 178 0.11 -8.14 8.41
C CYS A 178 1.28 -9.00 8.87
#